data_5dc6702935261551c496c3f9721a1039
#
_entry.id   5dc6702935261551c496c3f9721a1039
#
_cell.length_a   1.000
_cell.length_b   1.000
_cell.length_c   1.000
_cell.angle_alpha   90.00
_cell.angle_beta   90.00
_cell.angle_gamma   90.00
#
_symmetry.space_group_name_H-M   'P 1'
#
loop_
_entity.id
_entity.type
_entity.pdbx_description
1 polymer ?
#
loop_
_entity_poly.entity_id
_entity_poly.type
_entity_poly.pdbx_seq_one_letter_code
_entity_poly.pdbx_strand_id
1 'polypeptide(L)'
;MDASYIPVAKARGFTTHWINTDLKKREERAVSEYVLELKGITKIFPGVKELNNVQFQLKSGEVHALMGENGAGKSTDQTAALLQNYPDLKVICAPTTVGIAAAAKYLQDNESSCKLTGLGLPSEMQEYTGDDDAHSCPYFYLWDMEGLGNLSAYATMALVKGDITGAVDETFTAGDMGEFTITTADDEGTEIVLGEPLQFTPDNVADYAKLY
;
A
#
# COMPACT_ATOMS: atom_id res chain seq x y z
N MET A 1 32.56 22.04 -11.61
CA MET A 1 31.18 22.58 -11.54
C MET A 1 30.24 21.43 -11.31
N ASP A 2 29.73 21.48 -10.15
CA ASP A 2 29.19 20.37 -9.41
C ASP A 2 27.69 20.39 -9.39
N ALA A 3 27.18 19.22 -9.15
CA ALA A 3 25.93 18.96 -8.50
C ALA A 3 24.70 18.81 -9.39
N SER A 4 24.49 17.61 -9.69
CA SER A 4 23.16 17.08 -9.96
C SER A 4 22.36 16.97 -8.64
N TYR A 5 21.65 18.03 -8.28
CA TYR A 5 20.56 17.96 -7.31
C TYR A 5 19.28 17.68 -8.07
N ILE A 6 18.62 16.57 -7.77
CA ILE A 6 17.25 16.31 -8.22
C ILE A 6 16.34 16.83 -7.11
N PRO A 7 15.55 17.90 -7.34
CA PRO A 7 14.60 18.37 -6.33
C PRO A 7 13.41 17.43 -6.31
N VAL A 8 13.26 16.66 -5.24
CA VAL A 8 11.99 16.02 -4.93
C VAL A 8 10.98 17.10 -4.55
N ALA A 9 9.83 17.08 -5.19
CA ALA A 9 8.81 18.12 -5.17
C ALA A 9 8.48 18.67 -3.78
N LYS A 10 8.46 19.99 -3.68
CA LYS A 10 8.15 20.76 -2.49
C LYS A 10 6.62 20.84 -2.32
N ALA A 11 6.03 19.88 -1.62
CA ALA A 11 4.68 20.05 -1.10
C ALA A 11 4.75 20.75 0.27
N ARG A 12 3.83 21.69 0.51
CA ARG A 12 3.83 22.50 1.75
C ARG A 12 3.83 21.60 2.98
N GLY A 13 4.87 21.72 3.81
CA GLY A 13 4.98 21.03 5.11
C GLY A 13 5.99 19.90 5.17
N PHE A 14 6.78 19.65 4.14
CA PHE A 14 7.84 18.64 4.16
C PHE A 14 9.18 19.26 4.55
N THR A 15 9.84 18.64 5.53
CA THR A 15 11.26 18.87 5.79
C THR A 15 12.03 17.96 4.84
N THR A 16 12.73 18.54 3.86
CA THR A 16 13.57 17.79 2.94
C THR A 16 14.81 17.30 3.66
N HIS A 17 14.99 15.99 3.75
CA HIS A 17 16.30 15.40 4.01
C HIS A 17 17.03 15.27 2.66
N TRP A 18 18.20 15.89 2.56
CA TRP A 18 19.04 15.80 1.39
C TRP A 18 19.72 14.44 1.34
N ILE A 19 19.57 13.71 0.25
CA ILE A 19 20.40 12.54 -0.02
C ILE A 19 21.65 13.06 -0.76
N ASN A 20 22.77 13.09 -0.07
CA ASN A 20 24.06 13.38 -0.67
C ASN A 20 24.56 12.12 -1.40
N THR A 21 24.41 12.09 -2.72
CA THR A 21 25.01 11.04 -3.54
C THR A 21 26.46 11.40 -3.84
N ASP A 22 27.36 11.07 -2.92
CA ASP A 22 28.79 11.16 -3.17
C ASP A 22 29.20 10.01 -4.11
N LEU A 23 29.26 10.30 -5.39
CA LEU A 23 29.58 9.35 -6.46
C LEU A 23 31.01 8.77 -6.38
N LYS A 24 31.87 9.29 -5.52
CA LYS A 24 33.26 8.82 -5.34
C LYS A 24 33.41 7.63 -4.37
N LYS A 25 32.37 7.22 -3.65
CA LYS A 25 32.38 6.03 -2.77
C LYS A 25 31.74 4.78 -3.38
N ARG A 26 31.64 4.73 -4.71
CA ARG A 26 30.93 3.65 -5.41
C ARG A 26 31.73 2.36 -5.59
N GLU A 27 33.02 2.31 -5.23
CA GLU A 27 33.88 1.16 -5.55
C GLU A 27 33.91 0.03 -4.49
N GLU A 28 33.27 0.16 -3.34
CA GLU A 28 33.29 -0.88 -2.30
C GLU A 28 31.93 -1.22 -1.65
N ARG A 29 30.81 -0.80 -2.22
CA ARG A 29 29.50 -1.30 -1.78
C ARG A 29 29.08 -2.49 -2.63
N ALA A 30 28.77 -3.60 -1.98
CA ALA A 30 28.00 -4.67 -2.61
C ALA A 30 26.85 -4.01 -3.40
N VAL A 31 26.74 -4.34 -4.70
CA VAL A 31 25.72 -3.78 -5.59
C VAL A 31 24.37 -4.07 -4.94
N SER A 32 23.73 -3.02 -4.43
CA SER A 32 22.36 -3.15 -3.91
C SER A 32 21.47 -3.60 -5.05
N GLU A 33 20.69 -4.63 -4.84
CA GLU A 33 19.67 -5.10 -5.79
C GLU A 33 18.66 -3.99 -6.10
N TYR A 34 18.54 -3.00 -5.20
CA TYR A 34 17.59 -1.89 -5.27
C TYR A 34 18.26 -0.59 -5.68
N VAL A 35 17.64 0.11 -6.63
CA VAL A 35 18.02 1.48 -7.05
C VAL A 35 17.58 2.50 -6.01
N LEU A 36 16.42 2.25 -5.39
CA LEU A 36 15.87 3.04 -4.31
C LEU A 36 15.34 2.11 -3.22
N GLU A 37 15.73 2.38 -1.99
CA GLU A 37 15.22 1.67 -0.83
C GLU A 37 14.86 2.71 0.24
N LEU A 38 13.60 2.72 0.64
CA LEU A 38 13.07 3.51 1.75
C LEU A 38 12.74 2.56 2.89
N LYS A 39 13.29 2.84 4.08
CA LYS A 39 13.08 2.02 5.28
C LYS A 39 12.59 2.88 6.43
N GLY A 40 11.55 2.44 7.11
CA GLY A 40 11.06 3.07 8.32
C GLY A 40 10.52 4.49 8.13
N ILE A 41 9.93 4.79 6.96
CA ILE A 41 9.40 6.12 6.68
C ILE A 41 8.14 6.36 7.52
N THR A 42 8.28 7.25 8.49
CA THR A 42 7.17 7.65 9.37
C THR A 42 6.87 9.13 9.17
N LYS A 43 5.60 9.48 9.01
CA LYS A 43 5.11 10.85 8.92
C LYS A 43 3.95 11.06 9.88
N ILE A 44 4.13 12.00 10.79
CA ILE A 44 3.13 12.36 11.80
C ILE A 44 2.67 13.80 11.51
N PHE A 45 1.36 13.99 11.45
CA PHE A 45 0.72 15.31 11.49
C PHE A 45 0.08 15.50 12.88
N PRO A 46 -0.21 16.72 13.32
CA PRO A 46 -0.89 16.91 14.60
C PRO A 46 -2.18 16.11 14.68
N GLY A 47 -2.19 15.06 15.52
CA GLY A 47 -3.33 14.18 15.75
C GLY A 47 -3.50 12.99 14.80
N VAL A 48 -2.66 12.86 13.76
CA VAL A 48 -2.76 11.73 12.80
C VAL A 48 -1.36 11.27 12.37
N LYS A 49 -1.11 9.95 12.47
CA LYS A 49 0.08 9.31 11.89
C LYS A 49 -0.29 8.79 10.48
N GLU A 50 0.07 9.53 9.44
CA GLU A 50 -0.31 9.18 8.06
C GLU A 50 0.60 8.15 7.40
N LEU A 51 1.87 8.11 7.76
CA LEU A 51 2.80 7.07 7.36
C LEU A 51 3.44 6.50 8.61
N ASN A 52 3.45 5.20 8.73
CA ASN A 52 4.02 4.48 9.85
C ASN A 52 4.93 3.37 9.35
N ASN A 53 6.24 3.52 9.58
CA ASN A 53 7.25 2.51 9.24
C ASN A 53 7.15 1.98 7.79
N VAL A 54 6.75 2.84 6.86
CA VAL A 54 6.55 2.45 5.46
C VAL A 54 7.88 2.07 4.83
N GLN A 55 7.89 0.93 4.14
CA GLN A 55 9.02 0.45 3.37
C GLN A 55 8.68 0.47 1.88
N PHE A 56 9.65 0.87 1.06
CA PHE A 56 9.52 0.87 -0.38
C PHE A 56 10.85 0.50 -1.01
N GLN A 57 10.83 -0.39 -1.99
CA GLN A 57 12.02 -0.85 -2.71
C GLN A 57 11.75 -0.78 -4.20
N LEU A 58 12.72 -0.27 -4.95
CA LEU A 58 12.69 -0.18 -6.40
C LEU A 58 13.94 -0.83 -6.98
N LYS A 59 13.78 -1.81 -7.86
CA LYS A 59 14.88 -2.46 -8.56
C LYS A 59 15.22 -1.72 -9.86
N SER A 60 16.43 -1.97 -10.36
CA SER A 60 16.85 -1.44 -11.67
C SER A 60 15.93 -1.99 -12.77
N GLY A 61 15.41 -1.09 -13.60
CA GLY A 61 14.49 -1.44 -14.68
C GLY A 61 13.00 -1.48 -14.29
N GLU A 62 12.67 -1.29 -13.01
CA GLU A 62 11.30 -1.11 -12.55
C GLU A 62 10.93 0.37 -12.50
N VAL A 63 9.70 0.69 -12.86
CA VAL A 63 9.12 2.03 -12.69
C VAL A 63 7.84 1.90 -11.90
N HIS A 64 7.84 2.43 -10.67
CA HIS A 64 6.70 2.45 -9.77
C HIS A 64 6.19 3.87 -9.61
N ALA A 65 4.90 4.06 -9.76
CA ALA A 65 4.22 5.30 -9.42
C ALA A 65 3.35 5.10 -8.19
N LEU A 66 3.53 5.95 -7.18
CA LEU A 66 2.72 5.95 -5.97
C LEU A 66 1.71 7.08 -6.07
N MET A 67 0.43 6.74 -5.95
CA MET A 67 -0.66 7.73 -5.92
C MET A 67 -1.25 7.81 -4.52
N GLY A 68 -1.42 9.05 -4.03
CA GLY A 68 -2.02 9.32 -2.74
C GLY A 68 -3.52 9.62 -2.83
N GLU A 69 -4.15 9.75 -1.66
CA GLU A 69 -5.57 10.02 -1.52
C GLU A 69 -5.91 11.47 -1.90
N ASN A 70 -6.46 11.68 -3.10
CA ASN A 70 -6.82 13.00 -3.59
C ASN A 70 -8.20 13.06 -4.31
N GLY A 71 -9.02 12.00 -4.18
CA GLY A 71 -10.31 11.88 -4.89
C GLY A 71 -10.16 11.46 -6.36
N ALA A 72 -11.26 10.98 -6.95
CA ALA A 72 -11.27 10.34 -8.28
C ALA A 72 -10.72 11.24 -9.40
N GLY A 73 -11.12 12.49 -9.47
CA GLY A 73 -10.69 13.42 -10.53
C GLY A 73 -9.18 13.65 -10.52
N LYS A 74 -8.59 13.89 -9.35
CA LYS A 74 -7.14 14.08 -9.23
C LYS A 74 -6.36 12.80 -9.53
N SER A 75 -6.89 11.63 -9.19
CA SER A 75 -6.25 10.35 -9.50
C SER A 75 -6.26 10.10 -11.01
N THR A 76 -7.32 10.46 -11.71
CA THR A 76 -7.39 10.44 -13.17
C THR A 76 -6.34 11.34 -13.80
N ASP A 77 -6.24 12.62 -13.34
CA ASP A 77 -5.27 13.60 -13.84
C ASP A 77 -3.83 13.13 -13.58
N GLN A 78 -3.56 12.55 -12.41
CA GLN A 78 -2.24 12.00 -12.07
C GLN A 78 -1.88 10.80 -12.93
N THR A 79 -2.83 9.90 -13.19
CA THR A 79 -2.62 8.76 -14.08
C THR A 79 -2.26 9.23 -15.48
N ALA A 80 -3.02 10.21 -16.02
CA ALA A 80 -2.73 10.82 -17.31
C ALA A 80 -1.33 11.43 -17.36
N ALA A 81 -0.97 12.22 -16.34
CA ALA A 81 0.33 12.86 -16.24
C ALA A 81 1.48 11.84 -16.13
N LEU A 82 1.29 10.75 -15.39
CA LEU A 82 2.28 9.68 -15.28
C LEU A 82 2.56 9.03 -16.62
N LEU A 83 1.52 8.66 -17.36
CA LEU A 83 1.67 8.05 -18.69
C LEU A 83 2.30 9.00 -19.71
N GLN A 84 1.98 10.30 -19.62
CA GLN A 84 2.58 11.30 -20.48
C GLN A 84 4.07 11.52 -20.19
N ASN A 85 4.44 11.56 -18.91
CA ASN A 85 5.82 11.83 -18.50
C ASN A 85 6.70 10.58 -18.56
N TYR A 86 6.11 9.39 -18.46
CA TYR A 86 6.80 8.09 -18.45
C TYR A 86 6.14 7.12 -19.43
N PRO A 87 6.42 7.25 -20.74
CA PRO A 87 5.78 6.42 -21.76
C PRO A 87 6.01 4.90 -21.61
N ASP A 88 7.10 4.53 -20.93
CA ASP A 88 7.49 3.14 -20.67
C ASP A 88 7.01 2.62 -19.30
N LEU A 89 6.15 3.38 -18.59
CA LEU A 89 5.62 2.99 -17.29
C LEU A 89 4.88 1.65 -17.39
N LYS A 90 5.25 0.69 -16.55
CA LYS A 90 4.69 -0.67 -16.57
C LYS A 90 3.60 -0.88 -15.54
N VAL A 91 3.77 -0.29 -14.35
CA VAL A 91 2.86 -0.49 -13.23
C VAL A 91 2.64 0.80 -12.46
N ILE A 92 1.39 1.04 -12.08
CA ILE A 92 0.98 2.06 -11.12
C ILE A 92 0.51 1.36 -9.85
N CYS A 93 0.96 1.81 -8.69
CA CYS A 93 0.42 1.41 -7.40
C CYS A 93 -0.45 2.54 -6.83
N ALA A 94 -1.74 2.27 -6.65
CA ALA A 94 -2.71 3.21 -6.10
C ALA A 94 -3.17 2.73 -4.70
N PRO A 95 -2.68 3.35 -3.61
CA PRO A 95 -2.91 2.84 -2.24
C PRO A 95 -4.24 3.30 -1.62
N THR A 96 -5.21 3.71 -2.42
CA THR A 96 -6.54 4.11 -1.94
C THR A 96 -7.65 3.58 -2.83
N THR A 97 -8.80 3.24 -2.25
CA THR A 97 -9.94 2.64 -2.96
C THR A 97 -10.47 3.55 -4.07
N VAL A 98 -10.63 4.83 -3.79
CA VAL A 98 -11.09 5.83 -4.80
C VAL A 98 -10.03 6.06 -5.87
N GLY A 99 -8.76 6.09 -5.48
CA GLY A 99 -7.65 6.33 -6.41
C GLY A 99 -7.46 5.19 -7.40
N ILE A 100 -7.55 3.94 -6.94
CA ILE A 100 -7.35 2.77 -7.79
C ILE A 100 -8.47 2.62 -8.81
N ALA A 101 -9.74 2.82 -8.43
CA ALA A 101 -10.86 2.73 -9.34
C ALA A 101 -10.79 3.79 -10.45
N ALA A 102 -10.44 5.03 -10.10
CA ALA A 102 -10.27 6.11 -11.07
C ALA A 102 -9.10 5.86 -12.04
N ALA A 103 -7.97 5.33 -11.53
CA ALA A 103 -6.82 4.98 -12.35
C ALA A 103 -7.13 3.79 -13.26
N ALA A 104 -7.80 2.75 -12.74
CA ALA A 104 -8.20 1.57 -13.49
C ALA A 104 -9.07 1.94 -14.70
N LYS A 105 -10.10 2.75 -14.44
CA LYS A 105 -10.97 3.27 -15.50
C LYS A 105 -10.18 4.03 -16.55
N TYR A 106 -9.31 4.96 -16.12
CA TYR A 106 -8.52 5.76 -17.07
C TYR A 106 -7.61 4.89 -17.95
N LEU A 107 -6.92 3.92 -17.36
CA LEU A 107 -6.03 3.00 -18.10
C LEU A 107 -6.81 2.19 -19.12
N GLN A 108 -7.99 1.69 -18.77
CA GLN A 108 -8.84 0.88 -19.64
C GLN A 108 -9.45 1.71 -20.76
N ASP A 109 -10.03 2.87 -20.45
CA ASP A 109 -10.62 3.80 -21.44
C ASP A 109 -9.58 4.29 -22.48
N ASN A 110 -8.29 4.30 -22.12
CA ASN A 110 -7.21 4.73 -23.02
C ASN A 110 -6.37 3.56 -23.57
N GLU A 111 -6.83 2.31 -23.42
CA GLU A 111 -6.18 1.10 -23.94
C GLU A 111 -4.69 1.03 -23.54
N SER A 112 -4.37 1.45 -22.32
CA SER A 112 -3.00 1.53 -21.83
C SER A 112 -2.44 0.14 -21.53
N SER A 113 -1.20 -0.11 -21.94
CA SER A 113 -0.47 -1.33 -21.55
C SER A 113 0.07 -1.29 -20.12
N CYS A 114 0.01 -0.13 -19.46
CA CYS A 114 0.38 0.01 -18.06
C CYS A 114 -0.64 -0.72 -17.18
N LYS A 115 -0.16 -1.53 -16.25
CA LYS A 115 -1.02 -2.27 -15.31
C LYS A 115 -1.11 -1.53 -13.97
N LEU A 116 -2.12 -1.88 -13.20
CA LEU A 116 -2.45 -1.25 -11.93
C LEU A 116 -2.51 -2.29 -10.82
N THR A 117 -2.12 -1.89 -9.63
CA THR A 117 -2.34 -2.62 -8.37
C THR A 117 -2.51 -1.63 -7.22
N GLY A 118 -2.88 -2.11 -6.06
CA GLY A 118 -3.01 -1.26 -4.86
C GLY A 118 -4.13 -1.71 -3.95
N LEU A 119 -4.76 -0.76 -3.25
CA LEU A 119 -5.90 -1.00 -2.37
C LEU A 119 -7.20 -0.65 -3.10
N GLY A 120 -8.14 -1.62 -3.17
CA GLY A 120 -9.40 -1.44 -3.87
C GLY A 120 -10.58 -2.12 -3.18
N LEU A 121 -11.79 -1.65 -3.47
CA LEU A 121 -13.02 -2.34 -3.11
C LEU A 121 -13.38 -3.33 -4.23
N PRO A 122 -13.63 -4.61 -3.92
CA PRO A 122 -14.02 -5.60 -4.93
C PRO A 122 -15.20 -5.18 -5.78
N SER A 123 -16.23 -4.55 -5.19
CA SER A 123 -17.41 -4.05 -5.92
C SER A 123 -17.09 -2.97 -6.95
N GLU A 124 -16.07 -2.14 -6.71
CA GLU A 124 -15.64 -1.09 -7.64
C GLU A 124 -14.61 -1.56 -8.66
N MET A 125 -13.82 -2.59 -8.29
CA MET A 125 -12.70 -3.06 -9.09
C MET A 125 -13.01 -4.25 -9.97
N GLN A 126 -14.15 -4.92 -9.78
CA GLN A 126 -14.51 -6.14 -10.51
C GLN A 126 -14.44 -5.98 -12.02
N GLU A 127 -14.92 -4.86 -12.56
CA GLU A 127 -14.93 -4.60 -14.00
C GLU A 127 -13.54 -4.30 -14.60
N TYR A 128 -12.55 -4.01 -13.75
CA TYR A 128 -11.18 -3.70 -14.16
C TYR A 128 -10.21 -4.84 -13.89
N THR A 129 -10.69 -5.91 -13.25
CA THR A 129 -9.84 -7.02 -12.77
C THR A 129 -9.83 -8.15 -13.78
N GLY A 130 -8.66 -8.40 -14.35
CA GLY A 130 -8.41 -9.46 -15.32
C GLY A 130 -6.93 -9.60 -15.62
N ASP A 131 -6.52 -10.77 -16.11
CA ASP A 131 -5.14 -11.13 -16.46
C ASP A 131 -4.83 -11.00 -17.96
N ASP A 132 -5.79 -10.49 -18.73
CA ASP A 132 -5.68 -10.22 -20.16
C ASP A 132 -5.34 -8.73 -20.44
N ASP A 133 -5.20 -8.40 -21.73
CA ASP A 133 -4.85 -7.05 -22.18
C ASP A 133 -6.02 -6.05 -22.07
N ALA A 134 -7.25 -6.54 -21.98
CA ALA A 134 -8.43 -5.69 -21.88
C ALA A 134 -8.61 -5.12 -20.46
N HIS A 135 -8.02 -5.76 -19.45
CA HIS A 135 -8.13 -5.36 -18.06
C HIS A 135 -6.88 -4.64 -17.57
N SER A 136 -7.08 -3.55 -16.82
CA SER A 136 -6.00 -2.72 -16.32
C SER A 136 -5.38 -3.24 -15.01
N CYS A 137 -6.12 -4.04 -14.21
CA CYS A 137 -5.73 -4.47 -12.87
C CYS A 137 -5.69 -6.00 -12.75
N PRO A 138 -4.53 -6.65 -12.84
CA PRO A 138 -4.45 -8.10 -12.71
C PRO A 138 -4.75 -8.58 -11.29
N TYR A 139 -4.42 -7.80 -10.28
CA TYR A 139 -4.71 -8.08 -8.88
C TYR A 139 -4.61 -6.80 -8.05
N PHE A 140 -5.34 -6.79 -6.94
CA PHE A 140 -5.30 -5.71 -5.94
C PHE A 140 -5.55 -6.30 -4.54
N TYR A 141 -5.51 -5.46 -3.52
CA TYR A 141 -5.60 -5.90 -2.13
C TYR A 141 -6.61 -5.09 -1.33
N LEU A 142 -7.09 -5.70 -0.25
CA LEU A 142 -7.80 -5.03 0.83
C LEU A 142 -7.58 -5.86 2.11
N TRP A 143 -7.72 -5.25 3.28
CA TRP A 143 -7.79 -5.99 4.53
C TRP A 143 -9.14 -6.69 4.67
N ASP A 144 -9.14 -7.82 5.39
CA ASP A 144 -10.36 -8.58 5.68
C ASP A 144 -11.20 -7.84 6.73
N MET A 145 -12.23 -7.11 6.27
CA MET A 145 -13.10 -6.32 7.13
C MET A 145 -13.96 -7.19 8.05
N GLU A 146 -14.42 -8.34 7.57
CA GLU A 146 -15.21 -9.30 8.36
C GLU A 146 -14.33 -9.94 9.43
N GLY A 147 -13.14 -10.42 9.04
CA GLY A 147 -12.16 -10.96 9.97
C GLY A 147 -11.72 -9.94 11.02
N LEU A 148 -11.53 -8.67 10.64
CA LEU A 148 -11.21 -7.60 11.60
C LEU A 148 -12.33 -7.40 12.64
N GLY A 149 -13.58 -7.39 12.19
CA GLY A 149 -14.73 -7.28 13.08
C GLY A 149 -14.83 -8.46 14.04
N ASN A 150 -14.69 -9.68 13.53
CA ASN A 150 -14.72 -10.90 14.32
C ASN A 150 -13.57 -10.95 15.33
N LEU A 151 -12.34 -10.68 14.90
CA LEU A 151 -11.17 -10.65 15.79
C LEU A 151 -11.34 -9.62 16.91
N SER A 152 -11.85 -8.43 16.59
CA SER A 152 -12.11 -7.37 17.59
C SER A 152 -13.14 -7.82 18.62
N ALA A 153 -14.19 -8.53 18.20
CA ALA A 153 -15.20 -9.06 19.10
C ALA A 153 -14.62 -10.15 20.03
N TYR A 154 -13.84 -11.09 19.49
CA TYR A 154 -13.20 -12.13 20.30
C TYR A 154 -12.18 -11.56 21.28
N ALA A 155 -11.35 -10.62 20.87
CA ALA A 155 -10.38 -9.93 21.74
C ALA A 155 -11.10 -9.20 22.89
N THR A 156 -12.19 -8.48 22.58
CA THR A 156 -13.02 -7.80 23.58
C THR A 156 -13.62 -8.80 24.55
N MET A 157 -14.15 -9.92 24.08
CA MET A 157 -14.70 -10.96 24.95
C MET A 157 -13.64 -11.57 25.86
N ALA A 158 -12.44 -11.83 25.38
CA ALA A 158 -11.33 -12.36 26.14
C ALA A 158 -10.91 -11.39 27.26
N LEU A 159 -10.83 -10.09 26.96
CA LEU A 159 -10.58 -9.04 27.96
C LEU A 159 -11.67 -8.99 29.03
N VAL A 160 -12.95 -8.99 28.64
CA VAL A 160 -14.09 -8.91 29.59
C VAL A 160 -14.16 -10.13 30.50
N LYS A 161 -13.80 -11.32 29.99
CA LYS A 161 -13.76 -12.56 30.79
C LYS A 161 -12.54 -12.63 31.70
N GLY A 162 -11.51 -11.82 31.44
CA GLY A 162 -10.24 -11.88 32.13
C GLY A 162 -9.33 -13.00 31.64
N ASP A 163 -9.58 -13.54 30.43
CA ASP A 163 -8.73 -14.55 29.81
C ASP A 163 -7.39 -13.94 29.37
N ILE A 164 -7.40 -12.64 29.03
CA ILE A 164 -6.23 -11.80 28.75
C ILE A 164 -6.36 -10.45 29.45
N THR A 165 -5.25 -9.76 29.62
CA THR A 165 -5.19 -8.40 30.20
C THR A 165 -4.81 -7.33 29.17
N GLY A 166 -4.40 -7.74 27.98
CA GLY A 166 -3.88 -6.89 26.93
C GLY A 166 -2.35 -6.74 26.99
N ALA A 167 -1.65 -7.55 27.81
CA ALA A 167 -0.21 -7.54 27.86
C ALA A 167 0.42 -8.26 26.67
N VAL A 168 1.64 -7.84 26.31
CA VAL A 168 2.43 -8.49 25.26
C VAL A 168 2.67 -9.96 25.62
N ASP A 169 2.73 -10.82 24.59
CA ASP A 169 2.89 -12.27 24.67
C ASP A 169 1.68 -13.05 25.23
N GLU A 170 0.60 -12.39 25.62
CA GLU A 170 -0.64 -13.09 25.93
C GLU A 170 -1.28 -13.63 24.66
N THR A 171 -1.93 -14.80 24.76
CA THR A 171 -2.63 -15.46 23.66
C THR A 171 -4.11 -15.69 23.98
N PHE A 172 -4.94 -15.71 22.97
CA PHE A 172 -6.35 -16.09 23.07
C PHE A 172 -6.82 -16.75 21.78
N THR A 173 -7.89 -17.53 21.91
CA THR A 173 -8.52 -18.18 20.75
C THR A 173 -9.68 -17.33 20.24
N ALA A 174 -9.66 -16.99 18.96
CA ALA A 174 -10.69 -16.23 18.27
C ALA A 174 -11.63 -17.15 17.45
N GLY A 175 -12.27 -18.10 18.12
CA GLY A 175 -13.19 -19.06 17.49
C GLY A 175 -12.50 -19.83 16.34
N ASP A 176 -13.14 -19.87 15.18
CA ASP A 176 -12.63 -20.55 14.00
C ASP A 176 -11.44 -19.86 13.33
N MET A 177 -11.14 -18.62 13.73
CA MET A 177 -9.97 -17.88 13.23
C MET A 177 -8.65 -18.37 13.83
N GLY A 178 -8.70 -19.18 14.90
CA GLY A 178 -7.52 -19.77 15.52
C GLY A 178 -6.98 -18.93 16.71
N GLU A 179 -5.71 -19.15 17.03
CA GLU A 179 -5.03 -18.48 18.15
C GLU A 179 -4.32 -17.21 17.67
N PHE A 180 -4.45 -16.16 18.45
CA PHE A 180 -3.79 -14.87 18.24
C PHE A 180 -2.94 -14.50 19.45
N THR A 181 -1.81 -13.84 19.18
CA THR A 181 -0.88 -13.34 20.18
C THR A 181 -0.89 -11.82 20.18
N ILE A 182 -0.88 -11.22 21.35
CA ILE A 182 -0.73 -9.78 21.54
C ILE A 182 0.75 -9.43 21.37
N THR A 183 1.04 -8.50 20.49
CA THR A 183 2.41 -8.03 20.20
C THR A 183 2.60 -6.57 20.55
N THR A 184 3.85 -6.11 20.55
CA THR A 184 4.15 -4.68 20.75
C THR A 184 3.87 -3.92 19.47
N ALA A 185 3.07 -2.86 19.56
CA ALA A 185 2.86 -1.92 18.48
C ALA A 185 4.00 -0.89 18.37
N ASP A 186 4.13 -0.26 17.21
CA ASP A 186 5.20 0.73 16.95
C ASP A 186 5.15 1.99 17.84
N ASP A 187 3.99 2.27 18.45
CA ASP A 187 3.77 3.41 19.36
C ASP A 187 3.96 3.06 20.84
N GLU A 188 4.63 1.96 21.14
CA GLU A 188 4.84 1.39 22.48
C GLU A 188 3.55 0.85 23.13
N GLY A 189 2.44 0.81 22.39
CA GLY A 189 1.20 0.15 22.78
C GLY A 189 1.24 -1.35 22.50
N THR A 190 0.07 -1.97 22.50
CA THR A 190 -0.09 -3.37 22.13
C THR A 190 -1.05 -3.52 20.94
N GLU A 191 -0.81 -4.53 20.12
CA GLU A 191 -1.63 -4.81 18.94
C GLU A 191 -1.88 -6.31 18.77
N ILE A 192 -2.91 -6.63 17.99
CA ILE A 192 -3.20 -7.98 17.52
C ILE A 192 -3.21 -7.91 15.99
N VAL A 193 -2.30 -8.63 15.36
CA VAL A 193 -2.18 -8.62 13.90
C VAL A 193 -3.19 -9.61 13.31
N LEU A 194 -4.11 -9.11 12.48
CA LEU A 194 -5.15 -9.93 11.84
C LEU A 194 -4.55 -10.97 10.88
N GLY A 195 -3.53 -10.59 10.12
CA GLY A 195 -2.89 -11.41 9.10
C GLY A 195 -2.54 -10.64 7.85
N GLU A 196 -2.23 -11.36 6.78
CA GLU A 196 -1.91 -10.77 5.48
C GLU A 196 -3.14 -10.14 4.83
N PRO A 197 -2.97 -9.09 3.99
CA PRO A 197 -4.06 -8.53 3.22
C PRO A 197 -4.68 -9.58 2.28
N LEU A 198 -5.99 -9.49 2.08
CA LEU A 198 -6.69 -10.28 1.07
C LEU A 198 -6.25 -9.83 -0.33
N GLN A 199 -5.84 -10.79 -1.16
CA GLN A 199 -5.55 -10.56 -2.56
C GLN A 199 -6.78 -10.89 -3.41
N PHE A 200 -7.18 -9.95 -4.25
CA PHE A 200 -8.25 -10.12 -5.22
C PHE A 200 -7.67 -10.29 -6.61
N THR A 201 -8.15 -11.33 -7.29
CA THR A 201 -7.78 -11.73 -8.64
C THR A 201 -9.03 -11.98 -9.46
N PRO A 202 -8.95 -12.21 -10.78
CA PRO A 202 -10.12 -12.59 -11.58
C PRO A 202 -10.90 -13.79 -11.03
N ASP A 203 -10.20 -14.70 -10.32
CA ASP A 203 -10.79 -15.94 -9.82
C ASP A 203 -11.72 -15.73 -8.62
N ASN A 204 -11.52 -14.67 -7.84
CA ASN A 204 -12.24 -14.48 -6.58
C ASN A 204 -12.97 -13.13 -6.45
N VAL A 205 -12.59 -12.11 -7.23
CA VAL A 205 -13.14 -10.76 -7.08
C VAL A 205 -14.67 -10.69 -7.15
N ALA A 206 -15.29 -11.50 -8.02
CA ALA A 206 -16.74 -11.51 -8.20
C ALA A 206 -17.51 -12.01 -6.96
N ASP A 207 -16.93 -12.88 -6.15
CA ASP A 207 -17.55 -13.35 -4.93
C ASP A 207 -17.45 -12.32 -3.82
N TYR A 208 -16.28 -11.69 -3.69
CA TYR A 208 -16.08 -10.62 -2.73
C TYR A 208 -16.80 -9.32 -3.08
N ALA A 209 -17.05 -9.03 -4.36
CA ALA A 209 -17.83 -7.87 -4.80
C ALA A 209 -19.29 -7.87 -4.32
N LYS A 210 -19.79 -9.00 -3.80
CA LYS A 210 -21.11 -9.13 -3.18
C LYS A 210 -21.10 -8.78 -1.69
N LEU A 211 -19.92 -8.72 -1.09
CA LEU A 211 -19.72 -8.51 0.36
C LEU A 211 -19.19 -7.11 0.67
N TYR A 212 -18.45 -6.52 -0.26
CA TYR A 212 -17.76 -5.21 -0.11
C TYR A 212 -18.19 -4.19 -1.15
#